data_b04de7112c852146a62e76d292bf39ee
#
_entry.id   b04de7112c852146a62e76d292bf39ee
#
_cell.length_a   1.000
_cell.length_b   1.000
_cell.length_c   1.000
_cell.angle_alpha   90.00
_cell.angle_beta   90.00
_cell.angle_gamma   90.00
#
_symmetry.space_group_name_H-M   'P 1'
#
loop_
_entity.id
_entity.type
_entity.pdbx_description
1 polymer ?
#
loop_
_entity_poly.entity_id
_entity_poly.type
_entity_poly.pdbx_seq_one_letter_code
_entity_poly.pdbx_strand_id
1 'polypeptide(L)'
;MRIQLRYIYLLAFIMVAYILLPMMNADYLYTIQDNNVFISGHTFMMDTVQHEGGWFAWVARYLTQFFYYPWLGSTILILLWVAIYWATIGMFRIKDKWSFLALVIPAILLYHLLDYGYWIYYAKAPGFPFQPTFLVLFSLLFTWGVMYLTRNLNISWRIKGLICVCLLAAVIYVSNLLWPSSLWHYNYSFRHSILTTLTDKNFKHELRMYRALDEFRFEDVFKEMPADKEPAPTNLMVLYKNIALMHTGQMDKLFETGNCGVKPETNDSLKIRTSLLGAPLIYYMYGQINYAYRWAMENSVQYGLSFRSLKMMTRCALFNHEFEVASKYIALLKSTTFHRQWAIEHEAWMLNSTLFVQSKDHQTLSPLLNEAKNKLDGDDGLCQQFLLEYYSDIDHPSSPLMEDVAICMSLWAKDYYAFCIHFYDYVNAHPDRPIPALYQQGAILLGNAEESPITLDGFRFDDLVANNFNNFVQDYNQLQSQGVNEKEMGNRLKPRYGKTFWWYYYFYNDFNIY
;
A
#
# COMPACT_ATOMS: atom_id res chain seq x y z
N MET A 1 -43.50 -14.32 22.00
CA MET A 1 -42.26 -15.09 21.82
C MET A 1 -41.10 -14.32 22.48
N ARG A 2 -40.57 -14.79 23.62
CA ARG A 2 -39.43 -14.10 24.27
C ARG A 2 -38.18 -14.45 23.46
N ILE A 3 -37.60 -13.45 22.75
CA ILE A 3 -36.32 -13.61 22.06
C ILE A 3 -35.26 -13.90 23.14
N GLN A 4 -34.52 -15.00 22.99
CA GLN A 4 -33.47 -15.35 23.94
C GLN A 4 -32.29 -14.42 23.78
N LEU A 5 -31.70 -13.91 24.86
CA LEU A 5 -30.62 -12.95 24.88
C LEU A 5 -29.40 -13.39 24.05
N ARG A 6 -29.14 -14.71 24.01
CA ARG A 6 -28.03 -15.29 23.22
C ARG A 6 -28.09 -14.94 21.74
N TYR A 7 -29.26 -14.84 21.14
CA TYR A 7 -29.41 -14.45 19.73
C TYR A 7 -29.19 -12.93 19.53
N ILE A 8 -29.62 -12.13 20.52
CA ILE A 8 -29.42 -10.68 20.47
C ILE A 8 -27.93 -10.35 20.53
N TYR A 9 -27.19 -10.94 21.46
CA TYR A 9 -25.75 -10.74 21.59
C TYR A 9 -24.98 -11.21 20.35
N LEU A 10 -25.35 -12.41 19.83
CA LEU A 10 -24.74 -12.92 18.61
C LEU A 10 -24.99 -12.01 17.40
N LEU A 11 -26.25 -11.56 17.22
CA LEU A 11 -26.59 -10.66 16.11
C LEU A 11 -25.84 -9.34 16.21
N ALA A 12 -25.75 -8.74 17.40
CA ALA A 12 -24.98 -7.53 17.63
C ALA A 12 -23.50 -7.72 17.26
N PHE A 13 -22.89 -8.84 17.68
CA PHE A 13 -21.52 -9.16 17.30
C PHE A 13 -21.33 -9.32 15.78
N ILE A 14 -22.24 -10.04 15.12
CA ILE A 14 -22.21 -10.22 13.67
C ILE A 14 -22.28 -8.86 12.97
N MET A 15 -23.19 -7.97 13.38
CA MET A 15 -23.29 -6.60 12.80
C MET A 15 -21.98 -5.82 12.97
N VAL A 16 -21.40 -5.84 14.18
CA VAL A 16 -20.12 -5.17 14.45
C VAL A 16 -19.01 -5.76 13.58
N ALA A 17 -18.92 -7.08 13.45
CA ALA A 17 -17.92 -7.73 12.61
C ALA A 17 -18.06 -7.35 11.12
N TYR A 18 -19.29 -7.28 10.59
CA TYR A 18 -19.53 -6.84 9.21
C TYR A 18 -19.19 -5.36 8.99
N ILE A 19 -19.46 -4.50 9.95
CA ILE A 19 -19.08 -3.09 9.87
C ILE A 19 -17.55 -2.98 9.86
N LEU A 20 -16.88 -3.64 10.80
CA LEU A 20 -15.43 -3.52 10.96
C LEU A 20 -14.63 -4.21 9.86
N LEU A 21 -15.08 -5.33 9.29
CA LEU A 21 -14.34 -6.06 8.28
C LEU A 21 -14.69 -5.57 6.86
N PRO A 22 -15.73 -6.04 6.18
CA PRO A 22 -15.90 -5.72 4.76
C PRO A 22 -16.34 -4.27 4.50
N MET A 23 -17.01 -3.58 5.44
CA MET A 23 -17.43 -2.21 5.19
C MET A 23 -16.31 -1.18 5.40
N MET A 24 -15.54 -1.32 6.49
CA MET A 24 -14.52 -0.33 6.85
C MET A 24 -13.12 -0.70 6.36
N ASN A 25 -12.82 -1.99 6.15
CA ASN A 25 -11.48 -2.49 5.90
C ASN A 25 -11.41 -3.46 4.69
N ALA A 26 -12.26 -3.25 3.66
CA ALA A 26 -12.27 -4.09 2.45
C ALA A 26 -10.91 -4.16 1.76
N ASP A 27 -10.26 -3.00 1.56
CA ASP A 27 -8.97 -2.91 0.86
C ASP A 27 -7.85 -3.59 1.65
N TYR A 28 -7.91 -3.53 2.96
CA TYR A 28 -7.04 -4.26 3.83
C TYR A 28 -7.22 -5.78 3.72
N LEU A 29 -8.45 -6.29 3.72
CA LEU A 29 -8.73 -7.71 3.54
C LEU A 29 -8.26 -8.21 2.17
N TYR A 30 -8.45 -7.40 1.12
CA TYR A 30 -7.90 -7.68 -0.19
C TYR A 30 -6.36 -7.76 -0.17
N THR A 31 -5.70 -6.86 0.56
CA THR A 31 -4.23 -6.88 0.72
C THR A 31 -3.75 -8.12 1.47
N ILE A 32 -4.49 -8.62 2.47
CA ILE A 32 -4.19 -9.90 3.11
C ILE A 32 -4.20 -11.03 2.08
N GLN A 33 -5.23 -11.12 1.25
CA GLN A 33 -5.32 -12.13 0.20
C GLN A 33 -4.14 -12.01 -0.77
N ASP A 34 -3.82 -10.78 -1.18
CA ASP A 34 -2.77 -10.50 -2.13
C ASP A 34 -1.38 -10.97 -1.65
N ASN A 35 -1.11 -10.85 -0.34
CA ASN A 35 0.14 -11.31 0.28
C ASN A 35 0.16 -12.84 0.58
N ASN A 36 -0.93 -13.56 0.36
CA ASN A 36 -1.04 -14.98 0.68
C ASN A 36 -1.36 -15.81 -0.57
N VAL A 37 -0.34 -16.14 -1.34
CA VAL A 37 -0.50 -16.97 -2.53
C VAL A 37 -0.88 -18.39 -2.13
N PHE A 38 -1.95 -18.92 -2.75
CA PHE A 38 -2.33 -20.33 -2.67
C PHE A 38 -2.29 -20.94 -4.06
N ILE A 39 -1.49 -21.99 -4.21
CA ILE A 39 -1.32 -22.73 -5.45
C ILE A 39 -1.89 -24.13 -5.26
N SER A 40 -2.79 -24.53 -6.17
CA SER A 40 -3.33 -25.88 -6.14
C SER A 40 -2.29 -26.89 -6.64
N GLY A 41 -1.73 -27.69 -5.74
CA GLY A 41 -0.73 -28.70 -6.09
C GLY A 41 -0.21 -29.47 -4.88
N HIS A 42 0.20 -30.72 -5.11
CA HIS A 42 0.70 -31.60 -4.05
C HIS A 42 1.99 -31.07 -3.42
N THR A 43 2.92 -30.55 -4.23
CA THR A 43 4.19 -30.01 -3.75
C THR A 43 3.97 -28.80 -2.82
N PHE A 44 3.12 -27.85 -3.24
CA PHE A 44 2.78 -26.68 -2.41
C PHE A 44 2.07 -27.09 -1.10
N MET A 45 1.17 -28.09 -1.19
CA MET A 45 0.50 -28.62 0.00
C MET A 45 1.52 -29.22 0.98
N MET A 46 2.43 -30.08 0.50
CA MET A 46 3.43 -30.72 1.34
C MET A 46 4.38 -29.70 1.97
N ASP A 47 4.83 -28.72 1.20
CA ASP A 47 5.69 -27.64 1.69
C ASP A 47 5.00 -26.83 2.80
N THR A 48 3.78 -26.36 2.54
CA THR A 48 2.99 -25.63 3.56
C THR A 48 2.75 -26.46 4.82
N VAL A 49 2.42 -27.74 4.67
CA VAL A 49 2.15 -28.61 5.82
C VAL A 49 3.42 -28.89 6.61
N GLN A 50 4.57 -29.01 5.97
CA GLN A 50 5.83 -29.31 6.65
C GLN A 50 6.49 -28.10 7.31
N HIS A 51 6.40 -26.93 6.68
CA HIS A 51 7.21 -25.77 7.08
C HIS A 51 6.42 -24.59 7.69
N GLU A 52 5.13 -24.45 7.40
CA GLU A 52 4.40 -23.20 7.69
C GLU A 52 3.29 -23.29 8.74
N GLY A 53 3.09 -24.42 9.39
CA GLY A 53 2.05 -24.53 10.42
C GLY A 53 1.01 -25.62 10.18
N GLY A 54 1.39 -26.62 9.41
CA GLY A 54 0.62 -27.84 9.23
C GLY A 54 -0.65 -27.67 8.40
N TRP A 55 -1.56 -28.62 8.57
CA TRP A 55 -2.85 -28.64 7.84
C TRP A 55 -3.70 -27.40 8.08
N PHE A 56 -3.62 -26.80 9.28
CA PHE A 56 -4.38 -25.58 9.58
C PHE A 56 -3.90 -24.40 8.77
N ALA A 57 -2.59 -24.28 8.54
CA ALA A 57 -2.03 -23.22 7.68
C ALA A 57 -2.46 -23.42 6.23
N TRP A 58 -2.42 -24.64 5.73
CA TRP A 58 -2.81 -24.94 4.35
C TRP A 58 -4.29 -24.59 4.10
N VAL A 59 -5.20 -25.04 4.98
CA VAL A 59 -6.63 -24.68 4.87
C VAL A 59 -6.85 -23.19 5.07
N ALA A 60 -6.14 -22.57 6.02
CA ALA A 60 -6.23 -21.14 6.26
C ALA A 60 -5.80 -20.32 5.05
N ARG A 61 -4.68 -20.68 4.37
CA ARG A 61 -4.26 -20.07 3.11
C ARG A 61 -5.32 -20.18 2.03
N TYR A 62 -5.89 -21.37 1.85
CA TYR A 62 -6.97 -21.56 0.89
C TYR A 62 -8.16 -20.64 1.17
N LEU A 63 -8.65 -20.59 2.41
CA LEU A 63 -9.79 -19.74 2.76
C LEU A 63 -9.45 -18.24 2.72
N THR A 64 -8.20 -17.87 2.94
CA THR A 64 -7.75 -16.48 2.79
C THR A 64 -7.94 -15.97 1.35
N GLN A 65 -7.92 -16.85 0.35
CA GLN A 65 -8.17 -16.48 -1.04
C GLN A 65 -9.55 -15.85 -1.25
N PHE A 66 -10.55 -16.20 -0.44
CA PHE A 66 -11.90 -15.66 -0.53
C PHE A 66 -11.99 -14.18 -0.13
N PHE A 67 -10.97 -13.60 0.48
CA PHE A 67 -10.87 -12.15 0.66
C PHE A 67 -10.59 -11.38 -0.64
N TYR A 68 -10.37 -12.07 -1.76
CA TYR A 68 -10.48 -11.45 -3.09
C TYR A 68 -11.82 -10.73 -3.26
N TYR A 69 -12.88 -11.31 -2.69
CA TYR A 69 -14.17 -10.67 -2.43
C TYR A 69 -14.31 -10.45 -0.92
N PRO A 70 -13.99 -9.26 -0.38
CA PRO A 70 -13.94 -9.03 1.06
C PRO A 70 -15.19 -9.45 1.82
N TRP A 71 -16.37 -9.27 1.21
CA TRP A 71 -17.63 -9.72 1.78
C TRP A 71 -17.73 -11.25 1.93
N LEU A 72 -17.28 -11.98 0.93
CA LEU A 72 -17.31 -13.45 0.95
C LEU A 72 -16.36 -14.02 1.99
N GLY A 73 -15.09 -13.56 1.98
CA GLY A 73 -14.09 -13.99 2.96
C GLY A 73 -14.51 -13.65 4.40
N SER A 74 -15.04 -12.45 4.62
CA SER A 74 -15.56 -12.04 5.93
C SER A 74 -16.74 -12.90 6.37
N THR A 75 -17.65 -13.23 5.47
CA THR A 75 -18.79 -14.09 5.78
C THR A 75 -18.34 -15.48 6.25
N ILE A 76 -17.38 -16.09 5.53
CA ILE A 76 -16.83 -17.40 5.92
C ILE A 76 -16.20 -17.32 7.32
N LEU A 77 -15.42 -16.28 7.57
CA LEU A 77 -14.75 -16.10 8.86
C LEU A 77 -15.75 -15.87 10.00
N ILE A 78 -16.76 -15.03 9.80
CA ILE A 78 -17.82 -14.78 10.77
C ILE A 78 -18.62 -16.07 11.07
N LEU A 79 -18.90 -16.90 10.06
CA LEU A 79 -19.57 -18.19 10.27
C LEU A 79 -18.73 -19.12 11.15
N LEU A 80 -17.41 -19.15 10.99
CA LEU A 80 -16.51 -19.90 11.88
C LEU A 80 -16.56 -19.33 13.31
N TRP A 81 -16.63 -18.02 13.50
CA TRP A 81 -16.78 -17.41 14.82
C TRP A 81 -18.14 -17.69 15.45
N VAL A 82 -19.20 -17.77 14.65
CA VAL A 82 -20.52 -18.25 15.10
C VAL A 82 -20.42 -19.70 15.57
N ALA A 83 -19.70 -20.55 14.86
CA ALA A 83 -19.46 -21.94 15.30
C ALA A 83 -18.69 -22.00 16.63
N ILE A 84 -17.65 -21.16 16.80
CA ILE A 84 -16.92 -21.03 18.07
C ILE A 84 -17.86 -20.60 19.21
N TYR A 85 -18.72 -19.59 18.96
CA TYR A 85 -19.69 -19.12 19.93
C TYR A 85 -20.61 -20.26 20.42
N TRP A 86 -21.20 -21.02 19.50
CA TRP A 86 -22.08 -22.14 19.85
C TRP A 86 -21.32 -23.29 20.50
N ALA A 87 -20.13 -23.64 20.06
CA ALA A 87 -19.28 -24.64 20.67
C ALA A 87 -18.94 -24.26 22.13
N THR A 88 -18.63 -23.01 22.38
CA THR A 88 -18.34 -22.49 23.73
C THR A 88 -19.56 -22.59 24.64
N ILE A 89 -20.75 -22.18 24.16
CA ILE A 89 -22.00 -22.31 24.94
C ILE A 89 -22.30 -23.77 25.25
N GLY A 90 -22.19 -24.66 24.26
CA GLY A 90 -22.46 -26.08 24.41
C GLY A 90 -21.50 -26.75 25.38
N MET A 91 -20.22 -26.51 25.26
CA MET A 91 -19.15 -27.06 26.07
C MET A 91 -19.27 -26.64 27.55
N PHE A 92 -19.41 -25.34 27.82
CA PHE A 92 -19.46 -24.79 29.18
C PHE A 92 -20.88 -24.69 29.74
N ARG A 93 -21.88 -25.09 28.98
CA ARG A 93 -23.32 -25.03 29.37
C ARG A 93 -23.73 -23.65 29.89
N ILE A 94 -23.31 -22.60 29.16
CA ILE A 94 -23.53 -21.21 29.56
C ILE A 94 -25.02 -20.89 29.51
N LYS A 95 -25.55 -20.34 30.61
CA LYS A 95 -26.96 -19.90 30.70
C LYS A 95 -27.19 -18.70 29.78
N ASP A 96 -28.40 -18.55 29.26
CA ASP A 96 -28.80 -17.52 28.28
C ASP A 96 -28.33 -16.10 28.66
N LYS A 97 -28.53 -15.71 29.92
CA LYS A 97 -28.16 -14.37 30.40
C LYS A 97 -26.62 -14.08 30.39
N TRP A 98 -25.79 -15.15 30.44
CA TRP A 98 -24.33 -15.06 30.46
C TRP A 98 -23.71 -15.41 29.12
N SER A 99 -24.53 -15.63 28.08
CA SER A 99 -24.05 -16.04 26.74
C SER A 99 -23.13 -15.04 26.08
N PHE A 100 -23.14 -13.76 26.48
CA PHE A 100 -22.19 -12.77 26.01
C PHE A 100 -20.72 -13.14 26.32
N LEU A 101 -20.45 -13.92 27.37
CA LEU A 101 -19.11 -14.42 27.70
C LEU A 101 -18.53 -15.33 26.60
N ALA A 102 -19.40 -16.05 25.87
CA ALA A 102 -18.94 -16.85 24.74
C ALA A 102 -18.47 -16.02 23.53
N LEU A 103 -18.75 -14.71 23.50
CA LEU A 103 -18.26 -13.81 22.47
C LEU A 103 -16.83 -13.32 22.74
N VAL A 104 -16.27 -13.55 23.92
CA VAL A 104 -14.90 -13.10 24.25
C VAL A 104 -13.88 -13.67 23.28
N ILE A 105 -13.98 -14.95 22.94
CA ILE A 105 -13.05 -15.60 22.01
C ILE A 105 -13.20 -15.02 20.60
N PRO A 106 -14.39 -14.97 19.98
CA PRO A 106 -14.58 -14.29 18.70
C PRO A 106 -14.14 -12.82 18.70
N ALA A 107 -14.35 -12.09 19.80
CA ALA A 107 -13.91 -10.70 19.92
C ALA A 107 -12.37 -10.57 19.93
N ILE A 108 -11.66 -11.48 20.61
CA ILE A 108 -10.20 -11.54 20.59
C ILE A 108 -9.69 -11.86 19.18
N LEU A 109 -10.33 -12.78 18.46
CA LEU A 109 -9.96 -13.11 17.08
C LEU A 109 -10.22 -11.95 16.12
N LEU A 110 -11.31 -11.22 16.30
CA LEU A 110 -11.60 -9.99 15.54
C LEU A 110 -10.55 -8.91 15.84
N TYR A 111 -10.25 -8.69 17.12
CA TYR A 111 -9.20 -7.78 17.56
C TYR A 111 -7.86 -8.14 16.91
N HIS A 112 -7.45 -9.39 17.00
CA HIS A 112 -6.20 -9.89 16.42
C HIS A 112 -6.14 -9.65 14.91
N LEU A 113 -7.22 -9.90 14.18
CA LEU A 113 -7.27 -9.67 12.74
C LEU A 113 -7.11 -8.18 12.40
N LEU A 114 -7.74 -7.28 13.14
CA LEU A 114 -7.65 -5.84 12.90
C LEU A 114 -6.27 -5.27 13.26
N ASP A 115 -5.66 -5.76 14.34
CA ASP A 115 -4.32 -5.36 14.75
C ASP A 115 -3.25 -5.87 13.78
N TYR A 116 -3.45 -7.06 13.26
CA TYR A 116 -2.55 -7.73 12.34
C TYR A 116 -2.40 -7.02 10.98
N GLY A 117 -3.37 -6.24 10.55
CA GLY A 117 -3.40 -5.61 9.25
C GLY A 117 -2.35 -4.59 9.00
N TYR A 118 -2.03 -3.87 9.99
CA TYR A 118 -0.95 -2.89 9.93
C TYR A 118 0.40 -3.60 9.68
N TRP A 119 0.61 -4.76 10.29
CA TRP A 119 1.79 -5.60 10.08
C TRP A 119 1.88 -6.17 8.68
N ILE A 120 0.78 -6.68 8.15
CA ILE A 120 0.72 -7.23 6.80
C ILE A 120 1.14 -6.16 5.79
N TYR A 121 0.69 -4.93 5.96
CA TYR A 121 1.01 -3.86 5.05
C TYR A 121 2.44 -3.36 5.23
N TYR A 122 2.81 -2.97 6.43
CA TYR A 122 4.09 -2.30 6.66
C TYR A 122 5.27 -3.24 6.80
N ALA A 123 5.10 -4.38 7.41
CA ALA A 123 6.16 -5.39 7.56
C ALA A 123 6.08 -6.49 6.49
N LYS A 124 5.08 -6.43 5.58
CA LYS A 124 4.81 -7.45 4.56
C LYS A 124 4.77 -8.88 5.12
N ALA A 125 4.42 -9.00 6.39
CA ALA A 125 4.36 -10.29 7.05
C ALA A 125 3.28 -11.17 6.39
N PRO A 126 3.56 -12.44 6.09
CA PRO A 126 2.53 -13.35 5.64
C PRO A 126 1.50 -13.53 6.75
N GLY A 127 0.22 -13.31 6.45
CA GLY A 127 -0.84 -13.39 7.42
C GLY A 127 -1.80 -14.53 7.13
N PHE A 128 -2.13 -15.32 8.15
CA PHE A 128 -3.07 -16.41 8.05
C PHE A 128 -4.28 -16.16 8.95
N PRO A 129 -5.18 -15.23 8.59
CA PRO A 129 -6.26 -14.80 9.48
C PRO A 129 -7.20 -15.94 9.90
N PHE A 130 -7.32 -17.00 9.10
CA PHE A 130 -8.12 -18.17 9.43
C PHE A 130 -7.42 -19.16 10.36
N GLN A 131 -6.08 -19.20 10.39
CA GLN A 131 -5.33 -20.18 11.17
C GLN A 131 -5.63 -20.14 12.69
N PRO A 132 -5.61 -18.96 13.36
CA PRO A 132 -6.00 -18.87 14.76
C PRO A 132 -7.44 -19.33 15.02
N THR A 133 -8.34 -19.00 14.10
CA THR A 133 -9.75 -19.40 14.18
C THR A 133 -9.90 -20.93 14.13
N PHE A 134 -9.18 -21.59 13.22
CA PHE A 134 -9.19 -23.05 13.15
C PHE A 134 -8.56 -23.70 14.37
N LEU A 135 -7.45 -23.19 14.85
CA LEU A 135 -6.78 -23.70 16.03
C LEU A 135 -7.72 -23.65 17.24
N VAL A 136 -8.39 -22.53 17.45
CA VAL A 136 -9.35 -22.35 18.54
C VAL A 136 -10.56 -23.27 18.36
N LEU A 137 -11.16 -23.31 17.17
CA LEU A 137 -12.32 -24.14 16.90
C LEU A 137 -12.01 -25.63 17.09
N PHE A 138 -10.88 -26.10 16.55
CA PHE A 138 -10.43 -27.47 16.73
C PHE A 138 -10.17 -27.79 18.19
N SER A 139 -9.50 -26.93 18.94
CA SER A 139 -9.22 -27.11 20.37
C SER A 139 -10.50 -27.23 21.20
N LEU A 140 -11.49 -26.38 20.90
CA LEU A 140 -12.83 -26.45 21.55
C LEU A 140 -13.54 -27.74 21.22
N LEU A 141 -13.61 -28.13 19.95
CA LEU A 141 -14.30 -29.37 19.54
C LEU A 141 -13.61 -30.63 20.08
N PHE A 142 -12.27 -30.67 20.04
CA PHE A 142 -11.49 -31.76 20.61
C PHE A 142 -11.75 -31.90 22.12
N THR A 143 -11.65 -30.80 22.86
CA THR A 143 -11.89 -30.79 24.30
C THR A 143 -13.34 -31.19 24.61
N TRP A 144 -14.31 -30.70 23.86
CA TRP A 144 -15.71 -31.08 24.00
C TRP A 144 -15.91 -32.57 23.72
N GLY A 145 -15.27 -33.14 22.70
CA GLY A 145 -15.25 -34.57 22.40
C GLY A 145 -14.70 -35.39 23.57
N VAL A 146 -13.55 -35.00 24.13
CA VAL A 146 -12.97 -35.66 25.31
C VAL A 146 -13.92 -35.59 26.50
N MET A 147 -14.53 -34.43 26.76
CA MET A 147 -15.54 -34.32 27.84
C MET A 147 -16.78 -35.19 27.62
N TYR A 148 -17.23 -35.29 26.37
CA TYR A 148 -18.36 -36.15 26.03
C TYR A 148 -18.04 -37.62 26.26
N LEU A 149 -16.86 -38.09 25.86
CA LEU A 149 -16.39 -39.46 26.07
C LEU A 149 -16.19 -39.78 27.55
N THR A 150 -15.71 -38.80 28.32
CA THR A 150 -15.46 -38.95 29.77
C THR A 150 -16.67 -38.62 30.65
N ARG A 151 -17.86 -38.39 30.07
CA ARG A 151 -19.06 -37.96 30.80
C ARG A 151 -19.50 -38.94 31.89
N ASN A 152 -19.29 -40.23 31.71
CA ASN A 152 -19.70 -41.31 32.64
C ASN A 152 -18.69 -41.51 33.79
N LEU A 153 -17.54 -40.82 33.77
CA LEU A 153 -16.58 -40.89 34.86
C LEU A 153 -17.06 -40.04 36.05
N ASN A 154 -17.03 -40.63 37.25
CA ASN A 154 -17.42 -39.99 38.52
C ASN A 154 -16.38 -38.94 38.96
N ILE A 155 -16.13 -37.94 38.16
CA ILE A 155 -15.19 -36.84 38.43
C ILE A 155 -16.00 -35.56 38.68
N SER A 156 -15.62 -34.79 39.73
CA SER A 156 -16.31 -33.54 40.05
C SER A 156 -16.26 -32.57 38.88
N TRP A 157 -17.28 -31.73 38.71
CA TRP A 157 -17.37 -30.74 37.61
C TRP A 157 -16.20 -29.75 37.63
N ARG A 158 -15.65 -29.42 38.82
CA ARG A 158 -14.48 -28.54 38.97
C ARG A 158 -13.22 -29.15 38.36
N ILE A 159 -13.00 -30.45 38.61
CA ILE A 159 -11.87 -31.20 38.05
C ILE A 159 -12.04 -31.35 36.52
N LYS A 160 -13.25 -31.63 36.04
CA LYS A 160 -13.54 -31.67 34.60
C LYS A 160 -13.25 -30.33 33.94
N GLY A 161 -13.64 -29.21 34.57
CA GLY A 161 -13.32 -27.86 34.08
C GLY A 161 -11.81 -27.58 34.02
N LEU A 162 -11.08 -27.98 35.08
CA LEU A 162 -9.61 -27.84 35.09
C LEU A 162 -8.95 -28.66 33.96
N ILE A 163 -9.37 -29.91 33.78
CA ILE A 163 -8.89 -30.77 32.70
C ILE A 163 -9.15 -30.14 31.34
N CYS A 164 -10.32 -29.51 31.12
CA CYS A 164 -10.62 -28.80 29.87
C CYS A 164 -9.66 -27.64 29.61
N VAL A 165 -9.42 -26.82 30.61
CA VAL A 165 -8.48 -25.67 30.49
C VAL A 165 -7.06 -26.19 30.21
N CYS A 166 -6.63 -27.23 30.92
CA CYS A 166 -5.32 -27.84 30.69
C CYS A 166 -5.21 -28.47 29.30
N LEU A 167 -6.23 -29.13 28.79
CA LEU A 167 -6.25 -29.70 27.43
C LEU A 167 -6.24 -28.63 26.37
N LEU A 168 -7.03 -27.57 26.52
CA LEU A 168 -7.01 -26.42 25.61
C LEU A 168 -5.62 -25.78 25.56
N ALA A 169 -5.05 -25.52 26.73
CA ALA A 169 -3.71 -24.96 26.82
C ALA A 169 -2.65 -25.89 26.21
N ALA A 170 -2.75 -27.21 26.48
CA ALA A 170 -1.81 -28.19 25.90
C ALA A 170 -1.94 -28.29 24.38
N VAL A 171 -3.14 -28.30 23.82
CA VAL A 171 -3.33 -28.33 22.37
C VAL A 171 -2.77 -27.06 21.71
N ILE A 172 -3.02 -25.89 22.29
CA ILE A 172 -2.47 -24.63 21.81
C ILE A 172 -0.92 -24.64 21.91
N TYR A 173 -0.38 -25.08 23.04
CA TYR A 173 1.08 -25.15 23.24
C TYR A 173 1.76 -26.12 22.28
N VAL A 174 1.24 -27.35 22.16
CA VAL A 174 1.78 -28.36 21.24
C VAL A 174 1.67 -27.91 19.79
N SER A 175 0.57 -27.28 19.42
CA SER A 175 0.38 -26.72 18.08
C SER A 175 1.41 -25.64 17.77
N ASN A 176 1.73 -24.74 18.73
CA ASN A 176 2.77 -23.75 18.57
C ASN A 176 4.19 -24.33 18.56
N LEU A 177 4.42 -25.43 19.25
CA LEU A 177 5.71 -26.11 19.27
C LEU A 177 6.00 -26.83 17.94
N LEU A 178 4.98 -27.50 17.41
CA LEU A 178 5.11 -28.26 16.15
C LEU A 178 5.10 -27.35 14.92
N TRP A 179 4.28 -26.31 14.97
CA TRP A 179 4.12 -25.37 13.87
C TRP A 179 4.10 -23.95 14.46
N PRO A 180 5.24 -23.30 14.58
CA PRO A 180 5.34 -21.95 15.10
C PRO A 180 4.42 -21.05 14.27
N SER A 181 3.23 -20.85 14.79
CA SER A 181 2.23 -20.02 14.13
C SER A 181 2.53 -18.56 14.38
N SER A 182 2.15 -17.74 13.44
CA SER A 182 2.25 -16.29 13.48
C SER A 182 1.67 -15.62 14.73
N LEU A 183 0.86 -16.29 15.53
CA LEU A 183 0.29 -15.76 16.77
C LEU A 183 1.33 -15.30 17.81
N TRP A 184 2.51 -15.94 17.85
CA TRP A 184 3.52 -15.69 18.89
C TRP A 184 4.84 -15.13 18.34
N HIS A 185 5.05 -15.20 17.02
CA HIS A 185 6.30 -14.72 16.38
C HIS A 185 6.32 -13.23 16.13
N TYR A 186 5.19 -12.55 16.25
CA TYR A 186 5.15 -11.11 16.16
C TYR A 186 5.66 -10.53 17.48
N ASN A 187 6.96 -10.26 17.50
CA ASN A 187 7.56 -9.46 18.53
C ASN A 187 6.76 -8.17 18.70
N TYR A 188 6.26 -7.96 19.90
CA TYR A 188 5.53 -6.76 20.34
C TYR A 188 6.32 -5.45 20.22
N SER A 189 7.35 -5.39 19.37
CA SER A 189 8.16 -4.19 19.14
C SER A 189 7.40 -3.08 18.43
N PHE A 190 6.28 -3.38 17.78
CA PHE A 190 5.37 -2.38 17.25
C PHE A 190 4.20 -2.17 18.21
N ARG A 191 4.20 -1.04 18.87
CA ARG A 191 3.12 -0.60 19.76
C ARG A 191 1.98 0.03 18.94
N HIS A 192 1.40 -0.72 18.00
CA HIS A 192 0.17 -0.27 17.37
C HIS A 192 -1.01 -0.81 18.15
N SER A 193 -1.85 0.11 18.60
CA SER A 193 -3.17 -0.26 19.13
C SER A 193 -4.14 -0.44 17.98
N ILE A 194 -5.18 -1.25 18.16
CA ILE A 194 -6.32 -1.36 17.26
C ILE A 194 -6.90 0.02 16.91
N LEU A 195 -6.82 0.98 17.82
CA LEU A 195 -7.24 2.35 17.60
C LEU A 195 -6.47 2.98 16.45
N THR A 196 -5.17 2.78 16.35
CA THR A 196 -4.36 3.29 15.24
C THR A 196 -4.83 2.72 13.91
N THR A 197 -5.01 1.40 13.81
CA THR A 197 -5.52 0.76 12.57
C THR A 197 -6.90 1.27 12.16
N LEU A 198 -7.79 1.54 13.12
CA LEU A 198 -9.13 2.06 12.85
C LEU A 198 -9.15 3.55 12.55
N THR A 199 -8.23 4.32 13.12
CA THR A 199 -8.20 5.79 13.03
C THR A 199 -7.21 6.32 12.01
N ASP A 200 -6.21 5.52 11.61
CA ASP A 200 -5.23 5.92 10.59
C ASP A 200 -5.91 5.94 9.21
N LYS A 201 -6.31 7.13 8.80
CA LYS A 201 -6.91 7.35 7.49
C LYS A 201 -5.90 7.19 6.37
N ASN A 202 -4.66 7.64 6.58
CA ASN A 202 -3.60 7.56 5.58
C ASN A 202 -3.32 6.13 5.16
N PHE A 203 -3.30 5.19 6.10
CA PHE A 203 -3.16 3.76 5.80
C PHE A 203 -4.20 3.25 4.79
N LYS A 204 -5.48 3.63 4.96
CA LYS A 204 -6.56 3.23 4.05
C LYS A 204 -6.46 3.93 2.70
N HIS A 205 -6.10 5.21 2.70
CA HIS A 205 -5.88 5.97 1.48
C HIS A 205 -4.72 5.40 0.66
N GLU A 206 -3.59 5.06 1.28
CA GLU A 206 -2.46 4.41 0.60
C GLU A 206 -2.86 3.11 -0.09
N LEU A 207 -3.63 2.25 0.59
CA LEU A 207 -4.10 0.98 0.01
C LEU A 207 -4.97 1.19 -1.23
N ARG A 208 -5.89 2.17 -1.17
CA ARG A 208 -6.81 2.49 -2.28
C ARG A 208 -6.07 3.15 -3.43
N MET A 209 -5.16 4.08 -3.14
CA MET A 209 -4.33 4.73 -4.16
C MET A 209 -3.45 3.72 -4.89
N TYR A 210 -2.81 2.78 -4.15
CA TYR A 210 -2.06 1.70 -4.75
C TYR A 210 -2.92 0.91 -5.73
N ARG A 211 -4.10 0.45 -5.29
CA ARG A 211 -5.01 -0.32 -6.12
C ARG A 211 -5.52 0.47 -7.33
N ALA A 212 -5.82 1.75 -7.15
CA ALA A 212 -6.24 2.62 -8.23
C ALA A 212 -5.15 2.78 -9.30
N LEU A 213 -3.89 2.93 -8.90
CA LEU A 213 -2.75 2.98 -9.81
C LEU A 213 -2.51 1.63 -10.52
N ASP A 214 -2.51 0.52 -9.79
CA ASP A 214 -2.32 -0.82 -10.36
C ASP A 214 -3.38 -1.17 -11.43
N GLU A 215 -4.58 -0.60 -11.29
CA GLU A 215 -5.69 -0.72 -12.24
C GLU A 215 -5.74 0.45 -13.26
N PHE A 216 -4.77 1.36 -13.27
CA PHE A 216 -4.70 2.57 -14.12
C PHE A 216 -5.95 3.47 -14.00
N ARG A 217 -6.51 3.60 -12.80
CA ARG A 217 -7.64 4.46 -12.48
C ARG A 217 -7.14 5.75 -11.84
N PHE A 218 -6.44 6.58 -12.61
CA PHE A 218 -5.73 7.76 -12.11
C PHE A 218 -6.65 8.78 -11.43
N GLU A 219 -7.86 8.99 -11.94
CA GLU A 219 -8.84 9.90 -11.34
C GLU A 219 -9.28 9.47 -9.92
N ASP A 220 -9.26 8.16 -9.63
CA ASP A 220 -9.59 7.67 -8.30
C ASP A 220 -8.48 7.95 -7.29
N VAL A 221 -7.22 8.07 -7.74
CA VAL A 221 -6.09 8.46 -6.90
C VAL A 221 -6.30 9.85 -6.30
N PHE A 222 -6.80 10.81 -7.10
CA PHE A 222 -7.05 12.17 -6.63
C PHE A 222 -8.15 12.24 -5.56
N LYS A 223 -9.15 11.36 -5.64
CA LYS A 223 -10.24 11.28 -4.65
C LYS A 223 -9.78 10.80 -3.28
N GLU A 224 -8.67 10.07 -3.24
CA GLU A 224 -8.11 9.54 -1.99
C GLU A 224 -7.14 10.50 -1.31
N MET A 225 -6.80 11.64 -1.91
CA MET A 225 -5.98 12.64 -1.25
C MET A 225 -6.74 13.29 -0.08
N PRO A 226 -6.11 13.41 1.11
CA PRO A 226 -6.77 14.02 2.27
C PRO A 226 -7.16 15.47 2.00
N ALA A 227 -8.31 15.86 2.54
CA ALA A 227 -8.74 17.27 2.55
C ALA A 227 -7.86 18.10 3.51
N ASP A 228 -7.84 19.43 3.34
CA ASP A 228 -6.99 20.36 4.11
C ASP A 228 -7.12 20.26 5.64
N LYS A 229 -8.22 19.71 6.16
CA LYS A 229 -8.48 19.51 7.60
C LYS A 229 -8.09 18.12 8.13
N GLU A 230 -7.61 17.25 7.27
CA GLU A 230 -7.22 15.88 7.62
C GLU A 230 -5.70 15.80 7.90
N PRO A 231 -5.21 14.67 8.43
CA PRO A 231 -3.77 14.46 8.58
C PRO A 231 -3.05 14.67 7.25
N ALA A 232 -1.88 15.30 7.29
CA ALA A 232 -1.07 15.48 6.09
C ALA A 232 -0.81 14.13 5.40
N PRO A 233 -0.79 14.10 4.05
CA PRO A 233 -0.54 12.87 3.31
C PRO A 233 0.86 12.32 3.59
N THR A 234 1.04 11.02 3.46
CA THR A 234 2.37 10.40 3.52
C THR A 234 3.17 10.69 2.25
N ASN A 235 4.49 10.52 2.30
CA ASN A 235 5.35 10.64 1.11
C ASN A 235 4.89 9.70 -0.01
N LEU A 236 4.47 8.49 0.36
CA LEU A 236 3.98 7.51 -0.61
C LEU A 236 2.71 7.97 -1.33
N MET A 237 1.77 8.58 -0.59
CA MET A 237 0.54 9.15 -1.18
C MET A 237 0.87 10.29 -2.15
N VAL A 238 1.84 11.14 -1.82
CA VAL A 238 2.29 12.22 -2.71
C VAL A 238 2.92 11.66 -3.98
N LEU A 239 3.76 10.62 -3.88
CA LEU A 239 4.32 9.93 -5.03
C LEU A 239 3.23 9.34 -5.93
N TYR A 240 2.25 8.66 -5.35
CA TYR A 240 1.12 8.10 -6.10
C TYR A 240 0.28 9.17 -6.79
N LYS A 241 0.03 10.30 -6.12
CA LYS A 241 -0.62 11.45 -6.74
C LYS A 241 0.18 11.98 -7.92
N ASN A 242 1.50 12.14 -7.76
CA ASN A 242 2.35 12.69 -8.82
C ASN A 242 2.43 11.76 -10.04
N ILE A 243 2.41 10.44 -9.84
CA ILE A 243 2.25 9.47 -10.94
C ILE A 243 0.91 9.70 -11.67
N ALA A 244 -0.17 9.88 -10.93
CA ALA A 244 -1.48 10.13 -11.55
C ALA A 244 -1.51 11.46 -12.30
N LEU A 245 -0.88 12.53 -11.78
CA LEU A 245 -0.72 13.82 -12.48
C LEU A 245 0.05 13.66 -13.79
N MET A 246 1.16 12.90 -13.76
CA MET A 246 1.97 12.60 -14.93
C MET A 246 1.13 11.95 -16.04
N HIS A 247 0.46 10.85 -15.71
CA HIS A 247 -0.33 10.09 -16.70
C HIS A 247 -1.63 10.77 -17.14
N THR A 248 -2.06 11.82 -16.46
CA THR A 248 -3.24 12.63 -16.85
C THR A 248 -2.86 13.97 -17.47
N GLY A 249 -1.57 14.26 -17.66
CA GLY A 249 -1.08 15.52 -18.22
C GLY A 249 -1.36 16.74 -17.33
N GLN A 250 -1.36 16.58 -16.01
CA GLN A 250 -1.68 17.62 -15.02
C GLN A 250 -0.47 17.92 -14.12
N MET A 251 0.75 17.84 -14.65
CA MET A 251 1.98 18.08 -13.89
C MET A 251 2.12 19.52 -13.37
N ASP A 252 1.41 20.46 -13.96
CA ASP A 252 1.27 21.84 -13.47
C ASP A 252 0.76 21.92 -12.02
N LYS A 253 0.08 20.88 -11.53
CA LYS A 253 -0.44 20.77 -10.16
C LYS A 253 0.49 20.07 -9.16
N LEU A 254 1.76 19.88 -9.52
CA LEU A 254 2.72 19.09 -8.73
C LEU A 254 2.81 19.57 -7.26
N PHE A 255 2.89 20.88 -7.03
CA PHE A 255 3.05 21.47 -5.70
C PHE A 255 1.75 21.80 -4.97
N GLU A 256 0.59 21.44 -5.49
CA GLU A 256 -0.70 21.78 -4.85
C GLU A 256 -0.88 21.16 -3.47
N THR A 257 -0.19 20.07 -3.15
CA THR A 257 -0.19 19.46 -1.81
C THR A 257 0.66 20.22 -0.80
N GLY A 258 1.48 21.16 -1.26
CA GLY A 258 2.28 22.03 -0.42
C GLY A 258 3.42 21.37 0.35
N ASN A 259 3.65 20.08 0.19
CA ASN A 259 4.79 19.32 0.75
C ASN A 259 4.88 17.94 0.08
N CYS A 260 5.99 17.24 0.33
CA CYS A 260 6.18 15.87 -0.17
C CYS A 260 5.60 14.80 0.77
N GLY A 261 4.73 15.19 1.68
CA GLY A 261 4.05 14.28 2.59
C GLY A 261 4.80 13.99 3.89
N VAL A 262 4.11 13.32 4.80
CA VAL A 262 4.63 12.91 6.10
C VAL A 262 5.04 11.45 6.05
N LYS A 263 6.21 11.12 6.58
CA LYS A 263 6.66 9.73 6.72
C LYS A 263 5.72 8.99 7.67
N PRO A 264 5.32 7.76 7.34
CA PRO A 264 4.53 6.96 8.27
C PRO A 264 5.28 6.77 9.59
N GLU A 265 4.58 6.91 10.70
CA GLU A 265 5.15 6.62 12.01
C GLU A 265 5.42 5.12 12.14
N THR A 266 6.68 4.74 12.21
CA THR A 266 7.11 3.39 12.54
C THR A 266 8.42 3.43 13.30
N ASN A 267 8.68 2.37 14.07
CA ASN A 267 9.97 2.15 14.70
C ASN A 267 11.06 1.77 13.69
N ASP A 268 10.70 1.66 12.42
CA ASP A 268 11.65 1.39 11.36
C ASP A 268 12.36 2.69 10.99
N SER A 269 13.64 2.77 11.35
CA SER A 269 14.53 3.87 11.01
C SER A 269 15.00 3.84 9.55
N LEU A 270 14.60 2.82 8.78
CA LEU A 270 15.01 2.68 7.40
C LEU A 270 14.32 3.70 6.52
N LYS A 271 15.10 4.58 5.91
CA LYS A 271 14.64 5.58 4.93
C LYS A 271 14.00 4.96 3.68
N ILE A 272 14.28 3.66 3.44
CA ILE A 272 13.81 2.89 2.27
C ILE A 272 12.35 2.45 2.35
N ARG A 273 11.59 2.84 3.38
CA ARG A 273 10.23 2.36 3.56
C ARG A 273 9.29 2.67 2.40
N THR A 274 9.36 3.87 1.84
CA THR A 274 8.57 4.23 0.66
C THR A 274 8.90 3.32 -0.51
N SER A 275 10.18 3.01 -0.71
CA SER A 275 10.65 2.05 -1.70
C SER A 275 10.15 0.64 -1.40
N LEU A 276 10.24 0.20 -0.15
CA LEU A 276 9.78 -1.14 0.26
C LEU A 276 8.29 -1.36 -0.04
N LEU A 277 7.45 -0.37 0.18
CA LEU A 277 6.00 -0.48 -0.03
C LEU A 277 5.59 -0.23 -1.48
N GLY A 278 6.19 0.73 -2.14
CA GLY A 278 5.72 1.27 -3.40
C GLY A 278 6.62 1.04 -4.61
N ALA A 279 7.92 0.77 -4.43
CA ALA A 279 8.87 0.79 -5.53
C ALA A 279 8.49 -0.06 -6.76
N PRO A 280 8.00 -1.31 -6.63
CA PRO A 280 7.62 -2.07 -7.81
C PRO A 280 6.62 -1.34 -8.71
N LEU A 281 5.58 -0.74 -8.10
CA LEU A 281 4.56 -0.02 -8.84
C LEU A 281 5.05 1.35 -9.30
N ILE A 282 5.80 2.07 -8.45
CA ILE A 282 6.34 3.40 -8.77
C ILE A 282 7.27 3.29 -9.97
N TYR A 283 8.28 2.42 -9.94
CA TYR A 283 9.18 2.22 -11.07
C TYR A 283 8.45 1.79 -12.35
N TYR A 284 7.48 0.88 -12.20
CA TYR A 284 6.67 0.43 -13.33
C TYR A 284 5.93 1.60 -14.00
N MET A 285 5.29 2.46 -13.22
CA MET A 285 4.55 3.61 -13.72
C MET A 285 5.44 4.70 -14.34
N TYR A 286 6.72 4.72 -14.03
CA TYR A 286 7.72 5.56 -14.68
C TYR A 286 8.43 4.87 -15.86
N GLY A 287 8.00 3.66 -16.27
CA GLY A 287 8.62 2.93 -17.37
C GLY A 287 9.96 2.24 -17.02
N GLN A 288 10.39 2.30 -15.77
CA GLN A 288 11.63 1.67 -15.29
C GLN A 288 11.41 0.18 -15.01
N ILE A 289 11.22 -0.59 -16.09
CA ILE A 289 10.73 -1.98 -16.03
C ILE A 289 11.67 -2.91 -15.25
N ASN A 290 12.99 -2.78 -15.44
CA ASN A 290 13.95 -3.66 -14.76
C ASN A 290 14.04 -3.35 -13.26
N TYR A 291 13.95 -2.08 -12.85
CA TYR A 291 13.86 -1.74 -11.43
C TYR A 291 12.56 -2.22 -10.80
N ALA A 292 11.43 -2.12 -11.50
CA ALA A 292 10.16 -2.67 -11.04
C ALA A 292 10.24 -4.19 -10.83
N TYR A 293 10.85 -4.91 -11.79
CA TYR A 293 11.10 -6.35 -11.70
C TYR A 293 12.00 -6.70 -10.52
N ARG A 294 13.14 -6.00 -10.38
CA ARG A 294 14.10 -6.21 -9.28
C ARG A 294 13.43 -6.07 -7.93
N TRP A 295 12.72 -4.97 -7.68
CA TRP A 295 12.03 -4.76 -6.40
C TRP A 295 10.91 -5.78 -6.15
N ALA A 296 10.17 -6.21 -7.18
CA ALA A 296 9.18 -7.27 -7.04
C ALA A 296 9.82 -8.61 -6.69
N MET A 297 10.98 -8.93 -7.29
CA MET A 297 11.74 -10.13 -7.03
C MET A 297 12.35 -10.12 -5.62
N GLU A 298 12.99 -9.03 -5.21
CA GLU A 298 13.55 -8.86 -3.86
C GLU A 298 12.48 -8.98 -2.78
N ASN A 299 11.31 -8.35 -2.99
CA ASN A 299 10.17 -8.52 -2.10
C ASN A 299 9.72 -9.99 -2.00
N SER A 300 9.75 -10.72 -3.11
CA SER A 300 9.37 -12.13 -3.13
C SER A 300 10.39 -13.02 -2.39
N VAL A 301 11.66 -12.71 -2.50
CA VAL A 301 12.73 -13.43 -1.79
C VAL A 301 12.69 -13.15 -0.30
N GLN A 302 12.46 -11.90 0.09
CA GLN A 302 12.51 -11.48 1.50
C GLN A 302 11.23 -11.83 2.27
N TYR A 303 10.06 -11.67 1.64
CA TYR A 303 8.75 -11.78 2.32
C TYR A 303 7.88 -12.93 1.81
N GLY A 304 8.37 -13.68 0.83
CA GLY A 304 7.61 -14.73 0.15
C GLY A 304 6.81 -14.19 -1.04
N LEU A 305 6.28 -15.13 -1.84
CA LEU A 305 5.50 -14.81 -3.02
C LEU A 305 4.19 -14.10 -2.66
N SER A 306 3.89 -13.01 -3.36
CA SER A 306 2.60 -12.34 -3.33
C SER A 306 2.00 -12.26 -4.73
N PHE A 307 0.68 -12.09 -4.83
CA PHE A 307 0.04 -11.89 -6.14
C PHE A 307 0.52 -10.58 -6.80
N ARG A 308 0.77 -9.53 -6.02
CA ARG A 308 1.36 -8.28 -6.51
C ARG A 308 2.71 -8.52 -7.18
N SER A 309 3.60 -9.21 -6.46
CA SER A 309 4.94 -9.51 -7.00
C SER A 309 4.87 -10.38 -8.25
N LEU A 310 4.06 -11.45 -8.24
CA LEU A 310 3.88 -12.34 -9.40
C LEU A 310 3.33 -11.60 -10.61
N LYS A 311 2.31 -10.77 -10.43
CA LYS A 311 1.74 -9.95 -11.52
C LYS A 311 2.74 -8.93 -12.03
N MET A 312 3.44 -8.24 -11.14
CA MET A 312 4.46 -7.25 -11.52
C MET A 312 5.59 -7.90 -12.31
N MET A 313 6.15 -9.03 -11.82
CA MET A 313 7.17 -9.78 -12.55
C MET A 313 6.68 -10.28 -13.90
N THR A 314 5.41 -10.71 -14.00
CA THR A 314 4.81 -11.09 -15.28
C THR A 314 4.75 -9.92 -16.25
N ARG A 315 4.21 -8.77 -15.82
CA ARG A 315 4.13 -7.56 -16.65
C ARG A 315 5.51 -7.12 -17.13
N CYS A 316 6.49 -7.06 -16.23
CA CYS A 316 7.86 -6.67 -16.56
C CYS A 316 8.50 -7.63 -17.56
N ALA A 317 8.32 -8.94 -17.39
CA ALA A 317 8.86 -9.94 -18.31
C ALA A 317 8.22 -9.85 -19.72
N LEU A 318 6.93 -9.47 -19.80
CA LEU A 318 6.26 -9.22 -21.10
C LEU A 318 6.84 -7.98 -21.79
N PHE A 319 7.08 -6.88 -21.07
CA PHE A 319 7.72 -5.69 -21.63
C PHE A 319 9.16 -5.95 -22.09
N ASN A 320 9.90 -6.79 -21.38
CA ASN A 320 11.27 -7.19 -21.76
C ASN A 320 11.31 -8.28 -22.83
N HIS A 321 10.17 -8.76 -23.32
CA HIS A 321 10.07 -9.91 -24.24
C HIS A 321 10.69 -11.20 -23.69
N GLU A 322 10.75 -11.35 -22.35
CA GLU A 322 11.24 -12.54 -21.66
C GLU A 322 10.12 -13.58 -21.51
N PHE A 323 9.61 -14.10 -22.62
CA PHE A 323 8.40 -14.92 -22.68
C PHE A 323 8.51 -16.24 -21.91
N GLU A 324 9.70 -16.84 -21.84
CA GLU A 324 9.92 -18.05 -21.04
C GLU A 324 9.79 -17.78 -19.54
N VAL A 325 10.24 -16.61 -19.09
CA VAL A 325 10.10 -16.16 -17.70
C VAL A 325 8.65 -15.84 -17.41
N ALA A 326 8.00 -15.04 -18.28
CA ALA A 326 6.60 -14.70 -18.16
C ALA A 326 5.71 -15.95 -18.08
N SER A 327 5.97 -16.96 -18.91
CA SER A 327 5.19 -18.20 -18.95
C SER A 327 5.21 -18.96 -17.62
N LYS A 328 6.33 -18.94 -16.88
CA LYS A 328 6.44 -19.57 -15.55
C LYS A 328 5.55 -18.88 -14.52
N TYR A 329 5.57 -17.55 -14.48
CA TYR A 329 4.71 -16.78 -13.56
C TYR A 329 3.22 -16.91 -13.94
N ILE A 330 2.91 -16.87 -15.24
CA ILE A 330 1.55 -17.11 -15.75
C ILE A 330 1.05 -18.50 -15.34
N ALA A 331 1.87 -19.54 -15.47
CA ALA A 331 1.51 -20.90 -15.06
C ALA A 331 1.19 -20.98 -13.56
N LEU A 332 1.97 -20.31 -12.70
CA LEU A 332 1.69 -20.21 -11.28
C LEU A 332 0.34 -19.50 -11.02
N LEU A 333 0.11 -18.35 -11.64
CA LEU A 333 -1.13 -17.60 -11.49
C LEU A 333 -2.36 -18.36 -12.03
N LYS A 334 -2.21 -19.13 -13.10
CA LYS A 334 -3.28 -20.00 -13.66
C LYS A 334 -3.69 -21.11 -12.69
N SER A 335 -2.80 -21.55 -11.81
CA SER A 335 -3.08 -22.57 -10.78
C SER A 335 -3.77 -22.00 -9.54
N THR A 336 -4.05 -20.70 -9.50
CA THR A 336 -4.72 -20.01 -8.38
C THR A 336 -6.23 -19.89 -8.61
N THR A 337 -6.98 -19.66 -7.53
CA THR A 337 -8.45 -19.65 -7.60
C THR A 337 -9.01 -18.41 -8.31
N PHE A 338 -8.53 -17.22 -7.97
CA PHE A 338 -9.15 -15.96 -8.42
C PHE A 338 -8.30 -15.17 -9.43
N HIS A 339 -7.02 -15.48 -9.59
CA HIS A 339 -6.14 -14.76 -10.53
C HIS A 339 -5.95 -15.47 -11.86
N ARG A 340 -6.62 -16.63 -12.04
CA ARG A 340 -6.54 -17.43 -13.27
C ARG A 340 -6.97 -16.65 -14.51
N GLN A 341 -8.03 -15.86 -14.44
CA GLN A 341 -8.53 -15.09 -15.59
C GLN A 341 -7.53 -14.02 -16.01
N TRP A 342 -6.94 -13.31 -15.05
CA TRP A 342 -5.86 -12.36 -15.29
C TRP A 342 -4.67 -13.02 -15.99
N ALA A 343 -4.28 -14.21 -15.53
CA ALA A 343 -3.17 -14.96 -16.14
C ALA A 343 -3.45 -15.41 -17.58
N ILE A 344 -4.69 -15.81 -17.89
CA ILE A 344 -5.11 -16.17 -19.25
C ILE A 344 -5.04 -14.95 -20.19
N GLU A 345 -5.46 -13.79 -19.72
CA GLU A 345 -5.36 -12.55 -20.50
C GLU A 345 -3.91 -12.19 -20.82
N HIS A 346 -3.00 -12.28 -19.84
CA HIS A 346 -1.59 -11.97 -20.06
C HIS A 346 -0.86 -13.05 -20.87
N GLU A 347 -1.31 -14.29 -20.84
CA GLU A 347 -0.85 -15.33 -21.76
C GLU A 347 -1.24 -15.00 -23.21
N ALA A 348 -2.45 -14.47 -23.42
CA ALA A 348 -2.87 -14.02 -24.74
C ALA A 348 -2.01 -12.86 -25.26
N TRP A 349 -1.58 -11.94 -24.38
CA TRP A 349 -0.63 -10.87 -24.76
C TRP A 349 0.74 -11.44 -25.16
N MET A 350 1.23 -12.45 -24.45
CA MET A 350 2.47 -13.14 -24.79
C MET A 350 2.41 -13.80 -26.17
N LEU A 351 1.27 -14.37 -26.53
CA LEU A 351 1.06 -15.09 -27.80
C LEU A 351 0.71 -14.16 -28.97
N ASN A 352 0.23 -12.95 -28.70
CA ASN A 352 -0.21 -11.99 -29.70
C ASN A 352 0.24 -10.57 -29.35
N SER A 353 1.28 -10.11 -30.01
CA SER A 353 1.86 -8.77 -29.81
C SER A 353 0.86 -7.64 -30.06
N THR A 354 -0.10 -7.81 -30.95
CA THR A 354 -1.13 -6.80 -31.20
C THR A 354 -2.02 -6.59 -29.99
N LEU A 355 -2.39 -7.67 -29.29
CA LEU A 355 -3.16 -7.56 -28.05
C LEU A 355 -2.35 -6.88 -26.94
N PHE A 356 -1.05 -7.17 -26.86
CA PHE A 356 -0.16 -6.50 -25.91
C PHE A 356 -0.06 -5.00 -26.18
N VAL A 357 0.18 -4.59 -27.41
CA VAL A 357 0.25 -3.17 -27.80
C VAL A 357 -1.06 -2.44 -27.55
N GLN A 358 -2.20 -3.12 -27.69
CA GLN A 358 -3.52 -2.56 -27.38
C GLN A 358 -3.86 -2.59 -25.89
N SER A 359 -3.05 -3.25 -25.06
CA SER A 359 -3.28 -3.30 -23.61
C SER A 359 -3.13 -1.92 -22.98
N LYS A 360 -3.83 -1.72 -21.87
CA LYS A 360 -3.75 -0.48 -21.09
C LYS A 360 -2.35 -0.26 -20.55
N ASP A 361 -1.67 -1.33 -20.14
CA ASP A 361 -0.27 -1.32 -19.70
C ASP A 361 0.64 -0.71 -20.76
N HIS A 362 0.62 -1.26 -21.97
CA HIS A 362 1.49 -0.79 -23.05
C HIS A 362 1.15 0.65 -23.47
N GLN A 363 -0.14 0.97 -23.64
CA GLN A 363 -0.56 2.32 -24.05
C GLN A 363 -0.14 3.39 -23.02
N THR A 364 -0.21 3.06 -21.73
CA THR A 364 0.15 3.99 -20.65
C THR A 364 1.67 4.19 -20.57
N LEU A 365 2.46 3.11 -20.72
CA LEU A 365 3.90 3.17 -20.48
C LEU A 365 4.73 3.45 -21.72
N SER A 366 4.23 3.15 -22.92
CA SER A 366 5.00 3.31 -24.16
C SER A 366 5.66 4.70 -24.36
N PRO A 367 5.03 5.84 -23.95
CA PRO A 367 5.69 7.14 -24.06
C PRO A 367 6.92 7.31 -23.17
N LEU A 368 7.06 6.49 -22.12
CA LEU A 368 8.13 6.57 -21.13
C LEU A 368 9.28 5.59 -21.45
N LEU A 369 9.01 4.50 -22.17
CA LEU A 369 9.96 3.41 -22.37
C LEU A 369 11.21 3.79 -23.16
N ASN A 370 11.12 4.77 -24.06
CA ASN A 370 12.25 5.21 -24.86
C ASN A 370 13.33 5.93 -24.02
N GLU A 371 12.92 6.61 -22.96
CA GLU A 371 13.82 7.35 -22.06
C GLU A 371 14.31 6.47 -20.90
N ALA A 372 13.52 5.54 -20.48
CA ALA A 372 13.92 4.57 -19.47
C ALA A 372 15.02 3.70 -20.05
N LYS A 373 16.30 4.06 -19.81
CA LYS A 373 17.48 3.30 -20.28
C LYS A 373 17.50 1.86 -19.77
N ASN A 374 16.58 1.52 -18.88
CA ASN A 374 16.28 0.19 -18.35
C ASN A 374 17.53 -0.58 -17.86
N LYS A 375 18.54 0.15 -17.39
CA LYS A 375 19.77 -0.37 -16.83
C LYS A 375 19.64 -0.48 -15.31
N LEU A 376 20.28 -1.46 -14.72
CA LEU A 376 20.39 -1.64 -13.26
C LEU A 376 21.77 -1.17 -12.78
N ASP A 377 22.13 0.05 -13.12
CA ASP A 377 23.47 0.63 -12.89
C ASP A 377 23.51 1.66 -11.75
N GLY A 378 22.37 1.97 -11.11
CA GLY A 378 22.27 2.92 -10.03
C GLY A 378 21.87 2.32 -8.69
N ASP A 379 22.09 3.09 -7.61
CA ASP A 379 21.54 2.79 -6.29
C ASP A 379 20.08 3.25 -6.22
N ASP A 380 19.16 2.29 -6.27
CA ASP A 380 17.72 2.50 -6.26
C ASP A 380 17.08 2.32 -4.88
N GLY A 381 17.88 2.23 -3.83
CA GLY A 381 17.40 2.05 -2.44
C GLY A 381 16.43 3.13 -1.97
N LEU A 382 16.56 4.34 -2.52
CA LEU A 382 15.67 5.47 -2.31
C LEU A 382 14.93 5.82 -3.60
N CYS A 383 13.89 5.07 -3.94
CA CYS A 383 13.23 5.16 -5.25
C CYS A 383 12.79 6.58 -5.63
N GLN A 384 12.37 7.41 -4.68
CA GLN A 384 12.01 8.80 -4.95
C GLN A 384 13.23 9.63 -5.38
N GLN A 385 14.33 9.53 -4.63
CA GLN A 385 15.57 10.24 -4.94
C GLN A 385 16.11 9.81 -6.30
N PHE A 386 16.19 8.50 -6.54
CA PHE A 386 16.63 7.96 -7.82
C PHE A 386 15.82 8.52 -9.01
N LEU A 387 14.48 8.53 -8.89
CA LEU A 387 13.63 9.03 -9.98
C LEU A 387 13.78 10.54 -10.20
N LEU A 388 13.95 11.31 -9.13
CA LEU A 388 14.20 12.76 -9.24
C LEU A 388 15.51 13.03 -9.97
N GLU A 389 16.60 12.39 -9.56
CA GLU A 389 17.90 12.51 -10.19
C GLU A 389 17.85 12.04 -11.66
N TYR A 390 17.31 10.84 -11.88
CA TYR A 390 17.27 10.24 -13.21
C TYR A 390 16.49 11.09 -14.23
N TYR A 391 15.30 11.57 -13.86
CA TYR A 391 14.45 12.32 -14.79
C TYR A 391 14.79 13.80 -14.88
N SER A 392 15.47 14.38 -13.88
CA SER A 392 16.03 15.73 -14.00
C SER A 392 17.23 15.78 -14.96
N ASP A 393 17.99 14.68 -15.08
CA ASP A 393 19.21 14.60 -15.92
C ASP A 393 18.96 14.09 -17.34
N ILE A 394 17.71 13.99 -17.80
CA ILE A 394 17.41 13.55 -19.16
C ILE A 394 17.84 14.59 -20.19
N ASP A 395 18.78 14.20 -21.06
CA ASP A 395 19.14 14.99 -22.22
C ASP A 395 18.08 14.83 -23.34
N HIS A 396 17.49 15.92 -23.81
CA HIS A 396 16.59 15.96 -24.96
C HIS A 396 15.40 14.98 -24.86
N PRO A 397 14.39 15.28 -24.03
CA PRO A 397 13.18 14.46 -23.90
C PRO A 397 12.51 14.14 -25.24
N SER A 398 12.17 12.88 -25.49
CA SER A 398 11.67 12.39 -26.79
C SER A 398 10.17 12.59 -27.00
N SER A 399 9.45 13.01 -25.97
CA SER A 399 7.99 13.19 -26.03
C SER A 399 7.53 14.36 -25.16
N PRO A 400 6.37 14.99 -25.48
CA PRO A 400 5.82 16.06 -24.63
C PRO A 400 5.60 15.65 -23.17
N LEU A 401 5.26 14.38 -22.92
CA LEU A 401 5.14 13.86 -21.56
C LEU A 401 6.50 13.88 -20.85
N MET A 402 7.56 13.50 -21.55
CA MET A 402 8.91 13.49 -20.96
C MET A 402 9.47 14.88 -20.75
N GLU A 403 9.13 15.85 -21.61
CA GLU A 403 9.45 17.27 -21.39
C GLU A 403 8.85 17.76 -20.07
N ASP A 404 7.53 17.50 -19.86
CA ASP A 404 6.83 17.86 -18.61
C ASP A 404 7.45 17.16 -17.40
N VAL A 405 7.79 15.88 -17.52
CA VAL A 405 8.42 15.10 -16.43
C VAL A 405 9.78 15.68 -16.09
N ALA A 406 10.66 15.92 -17.07
CA ALA A 406 12.00 16.44 -16.84
C ALA A 406 11.98 17.81 -16.13
N ILE A 407 11.17 18.76 -16.64
CA ILE A 407 11.01 20.08 -16.01
C ILE A 407 10.46 19.96 -14.58
N CYS A 408 9.42 19.16 -14.39
CA CYS A 408 8.80 19.03 -13.07
C CYS A 408 9.69 18.31 -12.06
N MET A 409 10.47 17.31 -12.50
CA MET A 409 11.42 16.63 -11.63
C MET A 409 12.59 17.52 -11.25
N SER A 410 13.12 18.33 -12.17
CA SER A 410 14.17 19.31 -11.85
C SER A 410 13.68 20.37 -10.85
N LEU A 411 12.43 20.84 -10.96
CA LEU A 411 11.83 21.73 -9.97
C LEU A 411 11.65 21.03 -8.62
N TRP A 412 11.22 19.78 -8.62
CA TRP A 412 11.02 19.02 -7.38
C TRP A 412 12.35 18.70 -6.68
N ALA A 413 13.37 18.33 -7.46
CA ALA A 413 14.74 18.14 -6.98
C ALA A 413 15.42 19.46 -6.55
N LYS A 414 14.85 20.61 -6.90
CA LYS A 414 15.47 21.95 -6.79
C LYS A 414 16.77 22.04 -7.60
N ASP A 415 16.86 21.26 -8.66
CA ASP A 415 17.98 21.28 -9.58
C ASP A 415 17.82 22.43 -10.57
N TYR A 416 18.51 23.48 -10.26
CA TYR A 416 18.48 24.73 -10.97
C TYR A 416 19.10 24.64 -12.38
N TYR A 417 20.20 23.91 -12.56
CA TYR A 417 20.84 23.77 -13.87
C TYR A 417 19.98 22.92 -14.82
N ALA A 418 19.52 21.76 -14.36
CA ALA A 418 18.63 20.92 -15.12
C ALA A 418 17.34 21.66 -15.51
N PHE A 419 16.75 22.39 -14.56
CA PHE A 419 15.55 23.21 -14.86
C PHE A 419 15.82 24.24 -15.97
N CYS A 420 16.94 24.95 -15.93
CA CYS A 420 17.26 25.94 -16.94
C CYS A 420 17.37 25.32 -18.34
N ILE A 421 18.05 24.18 -18.46
CA ILE A 421 18.19 23.46 -19.73
C ILE A 421 16.82 23.08 -20.27
N HIS A 422 16.03 22.37 -19.45
CA HIS A 422 14.71 21.89 -19.87
C HIS A 422 13.72 23.03 -20.16
N PHE A 423 13.79 24.13 -19.41
CA PHE A 423 12.95 25.28 -19.65
C PHE A 423 13.26 25.95 -21.02
N TYR A 424 14.55 26.12 -21.36
CA TYR A 424 14.94 26.65 -22.66
C TYR A 424 14.58 25.71 -23.80
N ASP A 425 14.78 24.42 -23.62
CA ASP A 425 14.41 23.41 -24.63
C ASP A 425 12.90 23.44 -24.88
N TYR A 426 12.09 23.50 -23.80
CA TYR A 426 10.62 23.58 -23.89
C TYR A 426 10.16 24.83 -24.64
N VAL A 427 10.68 26.01 -24.29
CA VAL A 427 10.27 27.28 -24.92
C VAL A 427 10.70 27.33 -26.39
N ASN A 428 11.89 26.81 -26.73
CA ASN A 428 12.37 26.75 -28.11
C ASN A 428 11.56 25.75 -28.96
N ALA A 429 11.15 24.64 -28.37
CA ALA A 429 10.32 23.63 -29.04
C ALA A 429 8.85 24.09 -29.24
N HIS A 430 8.38 25.00 -28.38
CA HIS A 430 6.97 25.42 -28.34
C HIS A 430 6.81 26.97 -28.38
N PRO A 431 7.34 27.68 -29.38
CA PRO A 431 7.36 29.15 -29.40
C PRO A 431 5.95 29.77 -29.39
N ASP A 432 4.95 29.06 -29.89
CA ASP A 432 3.58 29.55 -30.01
C ASP A 432 2.65 29.09 -28.83
N ARG A 433 3.19 28.33 -27.89
CA ARG A 433 2.40 27.84 -26.74
C ARG A 433 2.59 28.74 -25.51
N PRO A 434 1.56 29.01 -24.73
CA PRO A 434 1.72 29.66 -23.44
C PRO A 434 2.57 28.79 -22.50
N ILE A 435 3.50 29.42 -21.80
CA ILE A 435 4.34 28.73 -20.82
C ILE A 435 3.45 28.31 -19.63
N PRO A 436 3.43 27.03 -19.22
CA PRO A 436 2.65 26.59 -18.06
C PRO A 436 2.99 27.38 -16.79
N ALA A 437 1.98 27.68 -15.97
CA ALA A 437 2.14 28.53 -14.78
C ALA A 437 3.23 28.01 -13.81
N LEU A 438 3.38 26.70 -13.67
CA LEU A 438 4.44 26.12 -12.85
C LEU A 438 5.84 26.41 -13.38
N TYR A 439 6.02 26.34 -14.72
CA TYR A 439 7.32 26.64 -15.35
C TYR A 439 7.64 28.13 -15.24
N GLN A 440 6.62 29.00 -15.37
CA GLN A 440 6.78 30.43 -15.11
C GLN A 440 7.21 30.68 -13.65
N GLN A 441 6.65 29.96 -12.69
CA GLN A 441 7.05 30.07 -11.28
C GLN A 441 8.54 29.71 -11.10
N GLY A 442 9.00 28.61 -11.68
CA GLY A 442 10.40 28.23 -11.67
C GLY A 442 11.30 29.30 -12.29
N ALA A 443 10.96 29.77 -13.50
CA ALA A 443 11.72 30.75 -14.23
C ALA A 443 11.80 32.11 -13.47
N ILE A 444 10.68 32.60 -12.93
CA ILE A 444 10.66 33.88 -12.19
C ILE A 444 11.49 33.77 -10.90
N LEU A 445 11.38 32.67 -10.14
CA LEU A 445 12.14 32.50 -8.91
C LEU A 445 13.64 32.41 -9.18
N LEU A 446 14.02 31.55 -10.12
CA LEU A 446 15.42 31.26 -10.41
C LEU A 446 16.07 32.35 -11.27
N GLY A 447 15.31 32.99 -12.15
CA GLY A 447 15.78 34.10 -12.98
C GLY A 447 16.08 35.40 -12.21
N ASN A 448 15.56 35.54 -11.00
CA ASN A 448 15.86 36.68 -10.11
C ASN A 448 17.04 36.41 -9.14
N ALA A 449 17.69 35.24 -9.21
CA ALA A 449 18.90 34.97 -8.43
C ALA A 449 20.11 35.76 -8.98
N GLU A 450 21.04 36.17 -8.11
CA GLU A 450 22.19 37.01 -8.49
C GLU A 450 23.09 36.39 -9.57
N GLU A 451 23.17 35.05 -9.62
CA GLU A 451 23.98 34.30 -10.59
C GLU A 451 23.10 33.47 -11.54
N SER A 452 21.92 33.97 -11.88
CA SER A 452 20.99 33.20 -12.71
C SER A 452 21.48 32.99 -14.14
N PRO A 453 21.49 31.76 -14.66
CA PRO A 453 21.70 31.51 -16.08
C PRO A 453 20.45 31.79 -16.90
N ILE A 454 19.29 32.04 -16.31
CA ILE A 454 18.06 32.38 -17.01
C ILE A 454 18.03 33.89 -17.20
N THR A 455 17.94 34.31 -18.46
CA THR A 455 17.64 35.69 -18.84
C THR A 455 16.13 35.79 -19.05
N LEU A 456 15.46 36.59 -18.25
CA LEU A 456 13.99 36.75 -18.35
C LEU A 456 13.57 37.63 -19.56
N ASP A 457 14.53 38.31 -20.20
CA ASP A 457 14.27 39.15 -21.35
C ASP A 457 13.76 38.32 -22.54
N GLY A 458 12.59 38.69 -23.04
CA GLY A 458 11.97 38.02 -24.19
C GLY A 458 10.90 37.01 -23.86
N PHE A 459 10.77 36.58 -22.59
CA PHE A 459 9.67 35.70 -22.16
C PHE A 459 8.47 36.54 -21.68
N ARG A 460 7.28 36.09 -22.07
CA ARG A 460 6.01 36.68 -21.56
C ARG A 460 5.45 35.78 -20.47
N PHE A 461 5.42 36.30 -19.26
CA PHE A 461 4.83 35.65 -18.13
C PHE A 461 3.43 36.24 -17.84
N ASP A 462 2.57 35.41 -17.25
CA ASP A 462 1.23 35.85 -16.82
C ASP A 462 1.35 36.85 -15.66
N ASP A 463 0.67 37.98 -15.78
CA ASP A 463 0.63 39.00 -14.73
C ASP A 463 0.19 38.43 -13.37
N LEU A 464 -0.70 37.43 -13.35
CA LEU A 464 -1.15 36.77 -12.14
C LEU A 464 0.00 36.02 -11.44
N VAL A 465 0.86 35.32 -12.19
CA VAL A 465 2.00 34.59 -11.66
C VAL A 465 3.04 35.56 -11.12
N ALA A 466 3.39 36.59 -11.91
CA ALA A 466 4.35 37.64 -11.54
C ALA A 466 3.91 38.43 -10.30
N ASN A 467 2.63 38.84 -10.25
CA ASN A 467 2.08 39.56 -9.10
C ASN A 467 2.01 38.66 -7.84
N ASN A 468 1.73 37.37 -8.00
CA ASN A 468 1.72 36.44 -6.86
C ASN A 468 3.14 36.27 -6.28
N PHE A 469 4.17 36.18 -7.12
CA PHE A 469 5.56 36.16 -6.69
C PHE A 469 5.97 37.44 -5.95
N ASN A 470 5.66 38.61 -6.52
CA ASN A 470 5.96 39.89 -5.88
C ASN A 470 5.31 40.02 -4.50
N ASN A 471 4.04 39.60 -4.39
CA ASN A 471 3.34 39.55 -3.09
C ASN A 471 4.03 38.59 -2.11
N PHE A 472 4.46 37.42 -2.58
CA PHE A 472 5.18 36.46 -1.75
C PHE A 472 6.49 37.06 -1.21
N VAL A 473 7.29 37.69 -2.06
CA VAL A 473 8.56 38.36 -1.67
C VAL A 473 8.29 39.47 -0.66
N GLN A 474 7.25 40.27 -0.87
CA GLN A 474 6.88 41.33 0.06
C GLN A 474 6.47 40.78 1.43
N ASP A 475 5.58 39.78 1.46
CA ASP A 475 5.13 39.14 2.71
C ASP A 475 6.29 38.42 3.43
N TYR A 476 7.21 37.77 2.65
CA TYR A 476 8.40 37.13 3.18
C TYR A 476 9.36 38.15 3.86
N ASN A 477 9.69 39.23 3.16
CA ASN A 477 10.59 40.28 3.68
C ASN A 477 9.99 40.97 4.90
N GLN A 478 8.68 41.16 4.96
CA GLN A 478 7.98 41.72 6.11
C GLN A 478 8.13 40.81 7.34
N LEU A 479 7.93 39.50 7.20
CA LEU A 479 8.10 38.55 8.30
C LEU A 479 9.57 38.44 8.73
N GLN A 480 10.49 38.46 7.78
CA GLN A 480 11.93 38.43 8.05
C GLN A 480 12.37 39.67 8.85
N SER A 481 11.89 40.86 8.51
CA SER A 481 12.18 42.10 9.24
C SER A 481 11.61 42.12 10.66
N GLN A 482 10.58 41.33 10.94
CA GLN A 482 10.00 41.11 12.26
C GLN A 482 10.78 40.08 13.10
N GLY A 483 11.83 39.49 12.55
CA GLY A 483 12.63 38.46 13.23
C GLY A 483 11.90 37.11 13.41
N VAL A 484 10.89 36.83 12.60
CA VAL A 484 10.17 35.55 12.64
C VAL A 484 11.08 34.44 12.12
N ASN A 485 11.16 33.31 12.83
CA ASN A 485 11.98 32.18 12.40
C ASN A 485 11.40 31.52 11.13
N GLU A 486 12.25 30.84 10.36
CA GLU A 486 11.91 30.26 9.05
C GLU A 486 10.71 29.28 9.12
N LYS A 487 10.66 28.41 10.13
CA LYS A 487 9.58 27.45 10.30
C LYS A 487 8.23 28.14 10.53
N GLU A 488 8.23 29.19 11.32
CA GLU A 488 7.01 29.96 11.60
C GLU A 488 6.61 30.81 10.37
N MET A 489 7.59 31.39 9.64
CA MET A 489 7.33 32.05 8.36
C MET A 489 6.64 31.10 7.38
N GLY A 490 7.19 29.90 7.21
CA GLY A 490 6.60 28.87 6.35
C GLY A 490 5.15 28.56 6.70
N ASN A 491 4.86 28.41 8.00
CA ASN A 491 3.49 28.15 8.46
C ASN A 491 2.54 29.32 8.22
N ARG A 492 3.00 30.57 8.41
CA ARG A 492 2.19 31.77 8.17
C ARG A 492 1.90 32.02 6.70
N LEU A 493 2.86 31.71 5.83
CA LEU A 493 2.76 31.91 4.37
C LEU A 493 2.04 30.74 3.67
N LYS A 494 2.02 29.54 4.27
CA LYS A 494 1.40 28.34 3.68
C LYS A 494 -0.05 28.51 3.23
N PRO A 495 -0.97 29.16 4.00
CA PRO A 495 -2.37 29.28 3.56
C PRO A 495 -2.53 30.01 2.23
N ARG A 496 -1.65 30.95 1.90
CA ARG A 496 -1.71 31.74 0.67
C ARG A 496 -0.81 31.20 -0.44
N TYR A 497 0.38 30.71 -0.11
CA TYR A 497 1.42 30.35 -1.07
C TYR A 497 1.80 28.88 -1.05
N GLY A 498 1.24 28.06 -0.16
CA GLY A 498 1.64 26.64 0.01
C GLY A 498 1.41 25.75 -1.21
N LYS A 499 0.77 26.27 -2.27
CA LYS A 499 0.55 25.56 -3.54
C LYS A 499 1.47 26.09 -4.66
N THR A 500 2.50 26.86 -4.32
CA THR A 500 3.41 27.47 -5.29
C THR A 500 4.81 26.87 -5.15
N PHE A 501 5.57 26.92 -6.25
CA PHE A 501 6.95 26.44 -6.26
C PHE A 501 7.84 27.24 -5.29
N TRP A 502 7.68 28.59 -5.20
CA TRP A 502 8.51 29.39 -4.28
C TRP A 502 8.27 29.04 -2.80
N TRP A 503 7.04 28.74 -2.37
CA TRP A 503 6.82 28.27 -1.00
C TRP A 503 7.52 26.93 -0.75
N TYR A 504 7.39 25.99 -1.71
CA TYR A 504 8.11 24.71 -1.66
C TYR A 504 9.63 24.93 -1.61
N TYR A 505 10.17 25.78 -2.47
CA TYR A 505 11.59 26.05 -2.57
C TYR A 505 12.20 26.58 -1.27
N TYR A 506 11.56 27.54 -0.62
CA TYR A 506 12.09 28.16 0.60
C TYR A 506 11.83 27.35 1.88
N PHE A 507 10.70 26.68 2.00
CA PHE A 507 10.26 26.13 3.29
C PHE A 507 10.22 24.61 3.36
N TYR A 508 10.51 23.91 2.27
CA TYR A 508 10.57 22.47 2.25
C TYR A 508 12.02 21.98 2.15
N ASN A 509 12.60 21.52 3.29
CA ASN A 509 14.01 21.16 3.37
C ASN A 509 14.28 19.65 3.50
N ASP A 510 13.25 18.79 3.34
CA ASP A 510 13.39 17.35 3.56
C ASP A 510 14.07 16.58 2.40
N PHE A 511 14.38 17.26 1.29
CA PHE A 511 15.21 16.74 0.21
C PHE A 511 16.61 17.34 0.26
N ASN A 512 17.39 16.98 1.26
CA ASN A 512 18.83 17.06 1.13
C ASN A 512 19.27 15.85 0.29
N ILE A 513 19.34 16.06 -1.03
CA ILE A 513 19.95 15.13 -1.98
C ILE A 513 21.47 15.11 -1.79
N TYR A 514 22.02 16.08 -1.05
CA TYR A 514 23.45 16.20 -0.76
C TYR A 514 23.71 16.30 0.75
#